data_88ebfd444c12476ec38993a0c5d88fcc
#
_entry.id   88ebfd444c12476ec38993a0c5d88fcc
#
_cell.length_a   1.000
_cell.length_b   1.000
_cell.length_c   1.000
_cell.angle_alpha   90.00
_cell.angle_beta   90.00
_cell.angle_gamma   90.00
#
_symmetry.space_group_name_H-M   'P 1'
#
loop_
_entity.id
_entity.type
_entity.pdbx_description
1 polymer ?
#
loop_
_entity_poly.entity_id
_entity_poly.type
_entity_poly.pdbx_seq_one_letter_code
_entity_poly.pdbx_strand_id
1 'polypeptide(L)'
;MRPIDQNAMDAILRYVNDYYRENHTSPTIRQISEATGVSKSKTQRYVVDMKERGIFEYNRGISSAPKSAKVKTSYISAPIVGSIQCGCPEQEEELVEEYVSLPVSIFGKGDYYILRAKGDSMVDAGIEEGDLVVIERGCEASEGDIVVALDDCGENTLKRFGGYDPDGECYLLQYENESVYPGKVIKVPFFEVQGVACHVIKSLRRR
;
A
#
# COMPACT_ATOMS: atom_id res chain seq x y z
N MET A 1 -33.08 -16.03 -33.62
CA MET A 1 -31.94 -15.32 -33.01
C MET A 1 -30.74 -15.46 -33.98
N ARG A 2 -30.13 -14.36 -34.46
CA ARG A 2 -28.96 -14.51 -35.33
C ARG A 2 -27.76 -15.00 -34.48
N PRO A 3 -26.95 -15.97 -34.98
CA PRO A 3 -25.84 -16.51 -34.25
C PRO A 3 -24.86 -15.39 -33.84
N ILE A 4 -24.33 -15.49 -32.64
CA ILE A 4 -23.32 -14.59 -32.10
C ILE A 4 -21.99 -14.98 -32.77
N ASP A 5 -21.33 -14.01 -33.35
CA ASP A 5 -19.97 -14.16 -33.88
C ASP A 5 -18.96 -13.96 -32.74
N GLN A 6 -18.43 -15.09 -32.25
CA GLN A 6 -17.50 -15.10 -31.13
C GLN A 6 -16.20 -14.35 -31.48
N ASN A 7 -15.71 -14.48 -32.72
CA ASN A 7 -14.49 -13.79 -33.15
C ASN A 7 -14.66 -12.26 -33.10
N ALA A 8 -15.84 -11.78 -33.50
CA ALA A 8 -16.15 -10.34 -33.43
C ALA A 8 -16.26 -9.85 -31.98
N MET A 9 -16.82 -10.67 -31.08
CA MET A 9 -16.88 -10.33 -29.65
C MET A 9 -15.49 -10.28 -29.03
N ASP A 10 -14.64 -11.25 -29.32
CA ASP A 10 -13.27 -11.32 -28.82
C ASP A 10 -12.43 -10.13 -29.31
N ALA A 11 -12.59 -9.74 -30.58
CA ALA A 11 -11.94 -8.56 -31.14
C ALA A 11 -12.39 -7.26 -30.44
N ILE A 12 -13.68 -7.11 -30.19
CA ILE A 12 -14.25 -5.96 -29.45
C ILE A 12 -13.69 -5.95 -28.04
N LEU A 13 -13.69 -7.07 -27.33
CA LEU A 13 -13.22 -7.16 -25.93
C LEU A 13 -11.73 -6.84 -25.84
N ARG A 14 -10.92 -7.36 -26.76
CA ARG A 14 -9.48 -7.06 -26.81
C ARG A 14 -9.23 -5.58 -27.02
N TYR A 15 -9.83 -4.98 -28.05
CA TYR A 15 -9.67 -3.56 -28.34
C TYR A 15 -10.10 -2.66 -27.16
N VAL A 16 -11.24 -2.96 -26.52
CA VAL A 16 -11.73 -2.19 -25.37
C VAL A 16 -10.75 -2.27 -24.20
N ASN A 17 -10.18 -3.45 -23.95
CA ASN A 17 -9.17 -3.63 -22.90
C ASN A 17 -7.87 -2.87 -23.19
N ASP A 18 -7.36 -2.95 -24.42
CA ASP A 18 -6.12 -2.29 -24.81
C ASP A 18 -6.28 -0.76 -24.79
N TYR A 19 -7.39 -0.27 -25.35
CA TYR A 19 -7.71 1.17 -25.31
C TYR A 19 -7.82 1.72 -23.88
N TYR A 20 -8.43 0.92 -22.97
CA TYR A 20 -8.54 1.33 -21.57
C TYR A 20 -7.19 1.37 -20.87
N ARG A 21 -6.29 0.41 -21.17
CA ARG A 21 -4.92 0.42 -20.61
C ARG A 21 -4.14 1.67 -21.02
N GLU A 22 -4.30 2.11 -22.25
CA GLU A 22 -3.57 3.25 -22.80
C GLU A 22 -4.18 4.60 -22.40
N ASN A 23 -5.52 4.68 -22.37
CA ASN A 23 -6.22 5.97 -22.26
C ASN A 23 -6.95 6.16 -20.92
N HIS A 24 -7.02 5.13 -20.06
CA HIS A 24 -7.76 5.11 -18.79
C HIS A 24 -9.25 5.49 -18.91
N THR A 25 -9.80 5.41 -20.12
CA THR A 25 -11.20 5.70 -20.46
C THR A 25 -11.74 4.62 -21.39
N SER A 26 -13.06 4.43 -21.41
CA SER A 26 -13.71 3.48 -22.33
C SER A 26 -13.82 4.09 -23.74
N PRO A 27 -13.50 3.33 -24.81
CA PRO A 27 -13.68 3.80 -26.18
C PRO A 27 -15.18 3.97 -26.50
N THR A 28 -15.48 4.85 -27.44
CA THR A 28 -16.84 5.00 -27.97
C THR A 28 -17.20 3.83 -28.90
N ILE A 29 -18.49 3.56 -29.11
CA ILE A 29 -18.98 2.55 -30.07
C ILE A 29 -18.43 2.80 -31.48
N ARG A 30 -18.22 4.08 -31.83
CA ARG A 30 -17.63 4.45 -33.12
C ARG A 30 -16.16 4.01 -33.23
N GLN A 31 -15.37 4.31 -32.23
CA GLN A 31 -13.97 3.90 -32.17
C GLN A 31 -13.81 2.38 -32.18
N ILE A 32 -14.65 1.64 -31.42
CA ILE A 32 -14.67 0.19 -31.43
C ILE A 32 -15.00 -0.34 -32.83
N SER A 33 -16.03 0.22 -33.47
CA SER A 33 -16.46 -0.18 -34.81
C SER A 33 -15.38 0.06 -35.87
N GLU A 34 -14.73 1.20 -35.83
CA GLU A 34 -13.65 1.57 -36.77
C GLU A 34 -12.40 0.69 -36.56
N ALA A 35 -12.01 0.41 -35.33
CA ALA A 35 -10.83 -0.38 -35.03
C ALA A 35 -11.00 -1.89 -35.29
N THR A 36 -12.22 -2.42 -35.04
CA THR A 36 -12.48 -3.86 -35.17
C THR A 36 -13.05 -4.28 -36.51
N GLY A 37 -13.45 -3.30 -37.37
CA GLY A 37 -14.14 -3.59 -38.64
C GLY A 37 -15.58 -4.11 -38.44
N VAL A 38 -16.06 -4.21 -37.22
CA VAL A 38 -17.44 -4.65 -36.93
C VAL A 38 -18.39 -3.48 -37.10
N SER A 39 -19.49 -3.68 -37.87
CA SER A 39 -20.46 -2.60 -38.09
C SER A 39 -21.00 -2.03 -36.77
N LYS A 40 -21.24 -0.72 -36.73
CA LYS A 40 -21.68 0.03 -35.54
C LYS A 40 -22.87 -0.61 -34.82
N SER A 41 -23.87 -1.10 -35.59
CA SER A 41 -25.06 -1.76 -35.04
C SER A 41 -24.73 -3.12 -34.39
N LYS A 42 -23.80 -3.91 -35.00
CA LYS A 42 -23.31 -5.15 -34.39
C LYS A 42 -22.47 -4.87 -33.15
N THR A 43 -21.59 -3.88 -33.21
CA THR A 43 -20.75 -3.45 -32.07
C THR A 43 -21.63 -3.08 -30.89
N GLN A 44 -22.64 -2.25 -31.10
CA GLN A 44 -23.55 -1.85 -30.02
C GLN A 44 -24.30 -3.04 -29.41
N ARG A 45 -24.80 -3.96 -30.24
CA ARG A 45 -25.45 -5.18 -29.77
C ARG A 45 -24.54 -6.06 -28.94
N TYR A 46 -23.29 -6.27 -29.41
CA TYR A 46 -22.30 -7.10 -28.70
C TYR A 46 -21.85 -6.46 -27.38
N VAL A 47 -21.67 -5.14 -27.36
CA VAL A 47 -21.35 -4.40 -26.14
C VAL A 47 -22.47 -4.53 -25.10
N VAL A 48 -23.75 -4.45 -25.52
CA VAL A 48 -24.90 -4.64 -24.63
C VAL A 48 -24.95 -6.08 -24.11
N ASP A 49 -24.81 -7.09 -25.01
CA ASP A 49 -24.82 -8.50 -24.64
C ASP A 49 -23.69 -8.85 -23.65
N MET A 50 -22.48 -8.34 -23.89
CA MET A 50 -21.33 -8.54 -22.98
C MET A 50 -21.54 -7.86 -21.63
N LYS A 51 -22.20 -6.69 -21.60
CA LYS A 51 -22.59 -6.01 -20.36
C LYS A 51 -23.61 -6.84 -19.56
N GLU A 52 -24.64 -7.35 -20.22
CA GLU A 52 -25.67 -8.20 -19.61
C GLU A 52 -25.11 -9.50 -19.05
N ARG A 53 -24.16 -10.10 -19.75
CA ARG A 53 -23.41 -11.29 -19.29
C ARG A 53 -22.36 -10.96 -18.21
N GLY A 54 -22.18 -9.68 -17.89
CA GLY A 54 -21.24 -9.25 -16.91
C GLY A 54 -19.76 -9.43 -17.29
N ILE A 55 -19.45 -9.51 -18.58
CA ILE A 55 -18.06 -9.63 -19.09
C ILE A 55 -17.31 -8.33 -18.90
N PHE A 56 -17.96 -7.17 -19.10
CA PHE A 56 -17.44 -5.85 -18.75
C PHE A 56 -18.56 -4.86 -18.44
N GLU A 57 -18.21 -3.78 -17.73
CA GLU A 57 -19.12 -2.67 -17.51
C GLU A 57 -18.86 -1.58 -18.56
N TYR A 58 -19.88 -1.23 -19.31
CA TYR A 58 -19.85 -0.14 -20.26
C TYR A 58 -20.92 0.89 -19.93
N ASN A 59 -20.50 2.12 -19.58
CA ASN A 59 -21.41 3.24 -19.36
C ASN A 59 -21.07 4.34 -20.35
N ARG A 60 -22.06 4.77 -21.12
CA ARG A 60 -21.93 5.80 -22.15
C ARG A 60 -21.48 7.11 -21.51
N GLY A 61 -20.28 7.57 -21.83
CA GLY A 61 -19.77 8.88 -21.39
C GLY A 61 -19.18 8.95 -19.98
N ILE A 62 -19.10 7.82 -19.26
CA ILE A 62 -18.41 7.73 -17.97
C ILE A 62 -17.28 6.73 -18.12
N SER A 63 -16.08 7.08 -17.62
CA SER A 63 -14.94 6.17 -17.61
C SER A 63 -15.23 4.94 -16.75
N SER A 64 -15.78 3.90 -17.35
CA SER A 64 -15.95 2.60 -16.69
C SER A 64 -15.01 1.59 -17.33
N ALA A 65 -14.10 1.07 -16.53
CA ALA A 65 -13.19 0.01 -16.93
C ALA A 65 -13.97 -1.25 -17.28
N PRO A 66 -13.52 -1.99 -18.33
CA PRO A 66 -13.96 -3.37 -18.51
C PRO A 66 -13.72 -4.15 -17.22
N LYS A 67 -14.64 -5.10 -16.87
CA LYS A 67 -14.45 -5.94 -15.66
C LYS A 67 -13.12 -6.70 -15.66
N SER A 68 -12.60 -7.06 -16.84
CA SER A 68 -11.29 -7.70 -17.01
C SER A 68 -10.10 -6.74 -16.75
N ALA A 69 -10.32 -5.42 -16.87
CA ALA A 69 -9.33 -4.39 -16.56
C ALA A 69 -9.50 -3.81 -15.15
N LYS A 70 -10.60 -4.11 -14.46
CA LYS A 70 -10.69 -3.91 -13.01
C LYS A 70 -9.81 -4.94 -12.34
N VAL A 71 -8.51 -4.64 -12.25
CA VAL A 71 -7.69 -5.24 -11.22
C VAL A 71 -8.47 -4.99 -9.93
N LYS A 72 -8.93 -6.06 -9.27
CA LYS A 72 -9.48 -5.94 -7.92
C LYS A 72 -8.33 -5.48 -7.04
N THR A 73 -8.13 -4.18 -6.97
CA THR A 73 -7.21 -3.61 -6.01
C THR A 73 -7.90 -3.74 -4.67
N SER A 74 -7.50 -4.72 -3.91
CA SER A 74 -7.87 -4.82 -2.50
C SER A 74 -7.08 -3.75 -1.75
N TYR A 75 -7.73 -3.08 -0.83
CA TYR A 75 -7.11 -2.09 0.04
C TYR A 75 -7.21 -2.58 1.48
N ILE A 76 -6.22 -2.21 2.27
CA ILE A 76 -6.19 -2.36 3.73
C ILE A 76 -6.30 -0.96 4.31
N SER A 77 -7.15 -0.80 5.32
CA SER A 77 -7.23 0.44 6.10
C SER A 77 -6.10 0.45 7.13
N ALA A 78 -5.27 1.47 7.11
CA ALA A 78 -4.18 1.66 8.05
C ALA A 78 -4.32 3.02 8.74
N PRO A 79 -4.34 3.10 10.08
CA PRO A 79 -4.34 4.36 10.80
C PRO A 79 -2.97 5.04 10.70
N ILE A 80 -2.96 6.37 10.54
CA ILE A 80 -1.78 7.20 10.79
C ILE A 80 -1.81 7.60 12.25
N VAL A 81 -0.74 7.32 12.97
CA VAL A 81 -0.59 7.67 14.39
C VAL A 81 0.59 8.61 14.59
N GLY A 82 0.39 9.68 15.37
CA GLY A 82 1.43 10.65 15.64
C GLY A 82 2.48 10.17 16.65
N SER A 83 2.04 9.40 17.62
CA SER A 83 2.87 8.69 18.61
C SER A 83 2.03 7.56 19.19
N ILE A 84 2.64 6.45 19.55
CA ILE A 84 1.94 5.35 20.23
C ILE A 84 2.33 5.46 21.71
N GLN A 85 1.36 5.65 22.60
CA GLN A 85 1.56 5.43 24.02
C GLN A 85 1.16 4.01 24.34
N CYS A 86 2.03 3.28 25.05
CA CYS A 86 1.73 1.90 25.39
C CYS A 86 0.86 1.73 26.60
N GLY A 87 0.06 0.66 26.54
CA GLY A 87 -0.49 -0.01 27.70
C GLY A 87 -2.00 -0.22 27.75
N CYS A 88 -2.80 0.47 26.95
CA CYS A 88 -4.25 0.26 26.91
C CYS A 88 -4.78 0.35 25.47
N PRO A 89 -5.46 -0.70 24.97
CA PRO A 89 -6.11 -0.65 23.65
C PRO A 89 -7.12 0.50 23.50
N GLU A 90 -7.70 0.97 24.60
CA GLU A 90 -8.65 2.09 24.62
C GLU A 90 -7.99 3.45 24.35
N GLN A 91 -6.66 3.58 24.52
CA GLN A 91 -5.92 4.83 24.25
C GLN A 91 -5.35 4.90 22.82
N GLU A 92 -5.29 3.79 22.10
CA GLU A 92 -4.85 3.79 20.69
C GLU A 92 -5.80 4.56 19.77
N GLU A 93 -7.11 4.54 20.04
CA GLU A 93 -8.12 5.27 19.24
C GLU A 93 -8.00 6.80 19.35
N GLU A 94 -7.49 7.32 20.48
CA GLU A 94 -7.36 8.77 20.70
C GLU A 94 -6.16 9.39 19.96
N LEU A 95 -5.23 8.56 19.44
CA LEU A 95 -3.99 9.01 18.80
C LEU A 95 -4.01 8.87 17.27
N VAL A 96 -5.10 8.36 16.71
CA VAL A 96 -5.26 8.24 15.26
C VAL A 96 -5.53 9.61 14.65
N GLU A 97 -4.62 10.06 13.78
CA GLU A 97 -4.78 11.31 13.04
C GLU A 97 -5.78 11.11 11.88
N GLU A 98 -5.62 10.03 11.15
CA GLU A 98 -6.42 9.74 9.94
C GLU A 98 -6.30 8.25 9.56
N TYR A 99 -7.22 7.74 8.74
CA TYR A 99 -7.12 6.42 8.13
C TYR A 99 -6.81 6.55 6.64
N VAL A 100 -5.82 5.78 6.16
CA VAL A 100 -5.47 5.71 4.75
C VAL A 100 -5.70 4.31 4.18
N SER A 101 -6.00 4.24 2.89
CA SER A 101 -6.20 2.98 2.18
C SER A 101 -4.91 2.57 1.46
N LEU A 102 -4.26 1.51 1.94
CA LEU A 102 -3.05 0.94 1.35
C LEU A 102 -3.40 -0.12 0.31
N PRO A 103 -2.92 -0.02 -0.95
CA PRO A 103 -3.13 -1.05 -1.96
C PRO A 103 -2.41 -2.36 -1.59
N VAL A 104 -3.15 -3.47 -1.51
CA VAL A 104 -2.57 -4.81 -1.23
C VAL A 104 -1.54 -5.23 -2.27
N SER A 105 -1.64 -4.73 -3.50
CA SER A 105 -0.67 -5.02 -4.58
C SER A 105 0.73 -4.43 -4.34
N ILE A 106 0.85 -3.45 -3.45
CA ILE A 106 2.11 -2.78 -3.11
C ILE A 106 2.59 -3.21 -1.72
N PHE A 107 1.67 -3.20 -0.75
CA PHE A 107 2.02 -3.40 0.66
C PHE A 107 1.82 -4.84 1.15
N GLY A 108 1.18 -5.70 0.36
CA GLY A 108 0.83 -7.06 0.79
C GLY A 108 -0.47 -7.09 1.62
N LYS A 109 -0.71 -8.24 2.25
CA LYS A 109 -1.79 -8.43 3.21
C LYS A 109 -1.17 -8.49 4.61
N GLY A 110 -1.60 -7.62 5.50
CA GLY A 110 -1.10 -7.55 6.86
C GLY A 110 -1.97 -6.62 7.71
N ASP A 111 -1.67 -6.55 8.98
CA ASP A 111 -2.20 -5.55 9.90
C ASP A 111 -1.17 -4.43 10.01
N TYR A 112 -1.51 -3.27 9.45
CA TYR A 112 -0.59 -2.15 9.34
C TYR A 112 -1.10 -0.94 10.08
N TYR A 113 -0.15 -0.18 10.62
CA TYR A 113 -0.34 1.21 10.99
C TYR A 113 0.80 2.05 10.38
N ILE A 114 0.64 3.35 10.39
CA ILE A 114 1.62 4.27 9.82
C ILE A 114 2.07 5.20 10.94
N LEU A 115 3.39 5.28 11.13
CA LEU A 115 4.01 6.17 12.09
C LEU A 115 4.64 7.36 11.36
N ARG A 116 4.41 8.56 11.86
CA ARG A 116 5.14 9.74 11.39
C ARG A 116 6.48 9.81 12.11
N ALA A 117 7.56 9.68 11.34
CA ALA A 117 8.91 9.75 11.88
C ALA A 117 9.18 11.11 12.53
N LYS A 118 9.80 11.08 13.72
CA LYS A 118 10.25 12.26 14.46
C LYS A 118 11.74 12.14 14.75
N GLY A 119 12.44 13.28 14.63
CA GLY A 119 13.88 13.34 14.85
C GLY A 119 14.70 12.72 13.73
N ASP A 120 15.98 12.53 13.99
CA ASP A 120 17.00 12.22 13.00
C ASP A 120 17.75 10.90 13.25
N SER A 121 17.29 10.11 14.22
CA SER A 121 18.02 8.91 14.68
C SER A 121 18.14 7.79 13.63
N MET A 122 17.39 7.85 12.50
CA MET A 122 17.29 6.81 11.47
C MET A 122 17.62 7.33 10.06
N VAL A 123 18.33 8.45 9.96
CA VAL A 123 18.63 9.12 8.68
C VAL A 123 19.48 8.24 7.76
N ASP A 124 20.46 7.51 8.28
CA ASP A 124 21.31 6.61 7.49
C ASP A 124 20.55 5.37 7.02
N ALA A 125 19.43 5.02 7.67
CA ALA A 125 18.47 4.04 7.17
C ALA A 125 17.50 4.63 6.12
N GLY A 126 17.65 5.89 5.76
CA GLY A 126 16.81 6.58 4.79
C GLY A 126 15.47 7.05 5.37
N ILE A 127 15.31 7.15 6.69
CA ILE A 127 14.11 7.66 7.36
C ILE A 127 14.42 9.03 7.95
N GLU A 128 13.77 10.05 7.43
CA GLU A 128 13.92 11.45 7.83
C GLU A 128 12.69 11.93 8.61
N GLU A 129 12.85 13.02 9.35
CA GLU A 129 11.74 13.63 10.08
C GLU A 129 10.59 14.00 9.13
N GLY A 130 9.37 13.60 9.50
CA GLY A 130 8.15 13.82 8.73
C GLY A 130 7.81 12.71 7.73
N ASP A 131 8.71 11.75 7.49
CA ASP A 131 8.40 10.58 6.68
C ASP A 131 7.28 9.74 7.31
N LEU A 132 6.51 9.06 6.47
CA LEU A 132 5.51 8.11 6.91
C LEU A 132 6.08 6.69 6.81
N VAL A 133 6.23 6.03 7.95
CA VAL A 133 6.77 4.67 8.03
C VAL A 133 5.61 3.70 8.22
N VAL A 134 5.45 2.75 7.29
CA VAL A 134 4.44 1.69 7.38
C VAL A 134 4.98 0.58 8.24
N ILE A 135 4.29 0.25 9.30
CA ILE A 135 4.67 -0.72 10.33
C ILE A 135 3.69 -1.91 10.26
N GLU A 136 4.21 -3.11 10.22
CA GLU A 136 3.43 -4.34 10.30
C GLU A 136 3.36 -4.83 11.75
N ARG A 137 2.13 -5.03 12.25
CA ARG A 137 1.88 -5.57 13.61
C ARG A 137 1.95 -7.08 13.62
N GLY A 138 2.23 -7.63 14.80
CA GLY A 138 2.12 -9.07 15.05
C GLY A 138 3.15 -9.95 14.34
N CYS A 139 4.19 -9.37 13.77
CA CYS A 139 5.34 -10.09 13.23
C CYS A 139 6.49 -10.16 14.23
N GLU A 140 7.24 -11.24 14.19
CA GLU A 140 8.47 -11.37 14.96
C GLU A 140 9.58 -10.56 14.31
N ALA A 141 10.30 -9.80 15.13
CA ALA A 141 11.45 -9.03 14.66
C ALA A 141 12.69 -9.91 14.57
N SER A 142 13.42 -9.77 13.48
CA SER A 142 14.73 -10.40 13.27
C SER A 142 15.85 -9.36 13.44
N GLU A 143 17.05 -9.81 13.79
CA GLU A 143 18.22 -8.94 13.82
C GLU A 143 18.41 -8.25 12.46
N GLY A 144 18.59 -6.95 12.50
CA GLY A 144 18.68 -6.10 11.30
C GLY A 144 17.35 -5.46 10.88
N ASP A 145 16.22 -5.84 11.46
CA ASP A 145 14.94 -5.18 11.19
C ASP A 145 14.89 -3.78 11.85
N ILE A 146 14.16 -2.87 11.24
CA ILE A 146 13.80 -1.60 11.88
C ILE A 146 12.49 -1.83 12.62
N VAL A 147 12.51 -1.62 13.93
CA VAL A 147 11.39 -1.93 14.83
C VAL A 147 10.88 -0.67 15.52
N VAL A 148 9.59 -0.68 15.82
CA VAL A 148 9.01 0.21 16.81
C VAL A 148 9.05 -0.52 18.15
N ALA A 149 9.81 0.02 19.08
CA ALA A 149 10.00 -0.51 20.42
C ALA A 149 9.69 0.55 21.46
N LEU A 150 9.34 0.13 22.67
CA LEU A 150 9.27 1.02 23.82
C LEU A 150 10.66 1.23 24.39
N ASP A 151 10.96 2.48 24.70
CA ASP A 151 12.14 2.79 25.50
C ASP A 151 11.86 2.64 27.01
N ASP A 152 12.89 2.86 27.82
CA ASP A 152 12.81 2.75 29.30
C ASP A 152 11.81 3.76 29.93
N CYS A 153 11.42 4.79 29.17
CA CYS A 153 10.45 5.80 29.59
C CYS A 153 9.01 5.45 29.18
N GLY A 154 8.83 4.34 28.44
CA GLY A 154 7.55 3.95 27.86
C GLY A 154 7.18 4.74 26.61
N GLU A 155 8.16 5.42 25.97
CA GLU A 155 7.95 6.11 24.71
C GLU A 155 8.32 5.21 23.53
N ASN A 156 7.56 5.33 22.43
CA ASN A 156 7.87 4.61 21.21
C ASN A 156 9.10 5.19 20.54
N THR A 157 10.01 4.31 20.21
CA THR A 157 11.21 4.64 19.46
C THR A 157 11.35 3.76 18.22
N LEU A 158 11.79 4.35 17.11
CA LEU A 158 12.12 3.63 15.89
C LEU A 158 13.63 3.42 15.85
N LYS A 159 14.09 2.17 15.87
CA LYS A 159 15.50 1.79 15.91
C LYS A 159 15.75 0.53 15.10
N ARG A 160 17.02 0.30 14.70
CA ARG A 160 17.42 -1.00 14.16
C ARG A 160 17.61 -1.98 15.31
N PHE A 161 17.00 -3.15 15.19
CA PHE A 161 17.18 -4.24 16.13
C PHE A 161 18.52 -4.92 15.89
N GLY A 162 19.44 -4.80 16.84
CA GLY A 162 20.80 -5.35 16.79
C GLY A 162 20.91 -6.74 17.40
N GLY A 163 19.79 -7.41 17.70
CA GLY A 163 19.77 -8.75 18.29
C GLY A 163 19.89 -8.75 19.82
N TYR A 164 20.14 -9.93 20.36
CA TYR A 164 20.35 -10.16 21.80
C TYR A 164 21.84 -10.28 22.11
N ASP A 165 22.32 -9.53 23.11
CA ASP A 165 23.67 -9.60 23.65
C ASP A 165 23.68 -10.52 24.88
N PRO A 166 24.18 -11.77 24.75
CA PRO A 166 24.16 -12.73 25.85
C PRO A 166 25.11 -12.36 27.00
N ASP A 167 26.20 -11.63 26.71
CA ASP A 167 27.14 -11.20 27.72
C ASP A 167 26.57 -10.04 28.57
N GLY A 168 25.75 -9.21 27.96
CA GLY A 168 25.06 -8.11 28.64
C GLY A 168 23.63 -8.47 29.10
N GLU A 169 23.14 -9.67 28.78
CA GLU A 169 21.77 -10.11 29.05
C GLU A 169 20.71 -9.08 28.60
N CYS A 170 20.92 -8.47 27.43
CA CYS A 170 20.10 -7.37 26.94
C CYS A 170 19.89 -7.41 25.43
N TYR A 171 18.85 -6.72 24.97
CA TYR A 171 18.61 -6.46 23.57
C TYR A 171 19.23 -5.15 23.13
N LEU A 172 19.66 -5.09 21.88
CA LEU A 172 20.37 -3.95 21.31
C LEU A 172 19.45 -3.20 20.35
N LEU A 173 19.25 -1.91 20.59
CA LEU A 173 18.52 -1.01 19.69
C LEU A 173 19.52 0.06 19.19
N GLN A 174 19.81 0.03 17.89
CA GLN A 174 20.87 0.81 17.26
C GLN A 174 20.30 2.06 16.59
N TYR A 175 21.02 3.16 16.73
CA TYR A 175 20.80 4.37 15.97
C TYR A 175 21.37 4.20 14.55
N GLU A 176 20.72 4.77 13.56
CA GLU A 176 21.12 4.83 12.16
C GLU A 176 21.35 6.30 11.76
N ASN A 177 22.28 6.96 12.46
CA ASN A 177 22.78 8.29 12.14
C ASN A 177 24.17 8.43 12.76
N GLU A 178 25.16 7.92 12.02
CA GLU A 178 26.56 7.86 12.49
C GLU A 178 27.16 9.25 12.66
N SER A 179 26.68 10.25 11.92
CA SER A 179 27.18 11.62 12.01
C SER A 179 26.81 12.31 13.32
N VAL A 180 25.67 11.98 13.91
CA VAL A 180 25.16 12.61 15.14
C VAL A 180 25.27 11.67 16.34
N TYR A 181 25.09 10.38 16.13
CA TYR A 181 25.07 9.35 17.17
C TYR A 181 26.07 8.21 16.86
N PRO A 182 27.36 8.48 16.74
CA PRO A 182 28.34 7.48 16.31
C PRO A 182 28.36 6.26 17.22
N GLY A 183 28.04 5.08 16.67
CA GLY A 183 28.01 3.81 17.40
C GLY A 183 27.02 3.75 18.56
N LYS A 184 26.04 4.66 18.63
CA LYS A 184 25.09 4.71 19.77
C LYS A 184 24.11 3.56 19.72
N VAL A 185 24.04 2.85 20.86
CA VAL A 185 23.14 1.71 21.05
C VAL A 185 22.40 1.90 22.39
N ILE A 186 21.11 1.63 22.41
CA ILE A 186 20.30 1.48 23.62
C ILE A 186 20.33 0.02 24.00
N LYS A 187 20.69 -0.28 25.24
CA LYS A 187 20.66 -1.62 25.82
C LYS A 187 19.45 -1.74 26.74
N VAL A 188 18.53 -2.64 26.40
CA VAL A 188 17.33 -2.87 27.18
C VAL A 188 17.23 -4.32 27.62
N PRO A 189 16.99 -4.61 28.93
CA PRO A 189 16.88 -5.98 29.43
C PRO A 189 15.64 -6.70 28.87
N PHE A 190 14.62 -5.92 28.54
CA PHE A 190 13.37 -6.37 27.95
C PHE A 190 12.82 -5.26 27.06
N PHE A 191 12.27 -5.61 25.90
CA PHE A 191 11.53 -4.66 25.10
C PHE A 191 10.35 -5.36 24.40
N GLU A 192 9.30 -4.60 24.21
CA GLU A 192 8.13 -5.06 23.48
C GLU A 192 8.17 -4.48 22.06
N VAL A 193 8.18 -5.36 21.06
CA VAL A 193 8.11 -4.96 19.66
C VAL A 193 6.66 -4.64 19.32
N GLN A 194 6.38 -3.37 19.04
CA GLN A 194 5.06 -2.91 18.61
C GLN A 194 4.80 -3.19 17.13
N GLY A 195 5.86 -3.46 16.37
CA GLY A 195 5.82 -3.84 14.97
C GLY A 195 7.14 -3.59 14.26
N VAL A 196 7.21 -4.09 13.02
CA VAL A 196 8.38 -4.01 12.15
C VAL A 196 8.10 -3.05 11.00
N ALA A 197 9.04 -2.14 10.72
CA ALA A 197 8.95 -1.21 9.60
C ALA A 197 9.16 -1.95 8.28
N CYS A 198 8.20 -1.87 7.37
CA CYS A 198 8.24 -2.55 6.09
C CYS A 198 8.34 -1.61 4.88
N HIS A 199 7.86 -0.36 4.99
CA HIS A 199 7.94 0.62 3.92
C HIS A 199 8.12 2.04 4.48
N VAL A 200 8.72 2.92 3.66
CA VAL A 200 8.79 4.36 3.92
C VAL A 200 8.13 5.11 2.77
N ILE A 201 7.22 6.02 3.10
CA ILE A 201 6.56 6.90 2.15
C ILE A 201 7.13 8.30 2.34
N LYS A 202 7.86 8.78 1.33
CA LYS A 202 8.53 10.08 1.33
C LYS A 202 7.87 11.08 0.38
N SER A 203 7.79 12.34 0.81
CA SER A 203 7.48 13.44 -0.10
C SER A 203 8.77 13.95 -0.74
N LEU A 204 8.89 13.83 -2.06
CA LEU A 204 10.05 14.34 -2.79
C LEU A 204 9.97 15.87 -3.03
N ARG A 205 8.83 16.48 -2.78
CA ARG A 205 8.67 17.93 -2.85
C ARG A 205 8.71 18.51 -1.45
N ARG A 206 9.73 19.31 -1.14
CA ARG A 206 9.73 20.15 0.05
C ARG A 206 8.60 21.18 -0.11
N ARG A 207 7.65 21.17 0.81
CA ARG A 207 6.62 22.21 0.92
C ARG A 207 7.15 23.40 1.70
#